data_7c756b34e20e526ab2382632b983756d
#
_entry.id   7c756b34e20e526ab2382632b983756d
#
_cell.length_a   1.000
_cell.length_b   1.000
_cell.length_c   1.000
_cell.angle_alpha   90.00
_cell.angle_beta   90.00
_cell.angle_gamma   90.00
#
_symmetry.space_group_name_H-M   'P 1'
#
loop_
_entity.id
_entity.type
_entity.pdbx_description
1 polymer ?
#
loop_
_entity_poly.entity_id
_entity_poly.type
_entity_poly.pdbx_seq_one_letter_code
_entity_poly.pdbx_strand_id
1 'polypeptide(L)'
;MRILYVTASQAYFTNNVYDFDHSFSQYSKHDLFYFDISKNAFDIDLHAFDAILFSYSFLAHTDKFSHSLTKKINKFTGLKIPVLQDDYLYFLKHRDNLAAFGINAIVTIVPPQYWDKVFFGPFAHLPKLQVLTGYVTENMERQFSERLP
;
A
#
# COMPACT_ATOMS: atom_id res chain seq x y z
N MET A 1 -2.63 -1.28 -17.24
CA MET A 1 -3.62 -1.65 -16.20
C MET A 1 -4.14 -0.37 -15.58
N ARG A 2 -5.42 -0.38 -15.24
CA ARG A 2 -6.04 0.68 -14.42
C ARG A 2 -5.97 0.27 -12.95
N ILE A 3 -5.25 1.03 -12.16
CA ILE A 3 -4.95 0.69 -10.77
C ILE A 3 -5.58 1.73 -9.85
N LEU A 4 -6.42 1.29 -8.92
CA LEU A 4 -6.90 2.12 -7.84
C LEU A 4 -5.87 2.13 -6.72
N TYR A 5 -5.28 3.30 -6.41
CA TYR A 5 -4.36 3.48 -5.31
C TYR A 5 -5.09 4.11 -4.12
N VAL A 6 -5.34 3.34 -3.08
CA VAL A 6 -6.10 3.78 -1.92
C VAL A 6 -5.16 4.28 -0.84
N THR A 7 -5.33 5.54 -0.44
CA THR A 7 -4.53 6.24 0.58
C THR A 7 -5.40 6.76 1.71
N ALA A 8 -4.77 7.25 2.77
CA ALA A 8 -5.41 8.03 3.82
C ALA A 8 -4.49 9.19 4.21
N SER A 9 -4.70 10.37 3.63
CA SER A 9 -3.81 11.54 3.81
C SER A 9 -3.72 12.02 5.26
N GLN A 10 -4.71 11.72 6.11
CA GLN A 10 -4.65 11.99 7.55
C GLN A 10 -3.53 11.21 8.27
N ALA A 11 -2.98 10.15 7.64
CA ALA A 11 -1.85 9.39 8.17
C ALA A 11 -0.49 9.87 7.64
N TYR A 12 -0.43 10.95 6.89
CA TYR A 12 0.82 11.53 6.44
C TYR A 12 1.49 12.29 7.57
N PHE A 13 2.17 11.56 8.45
CA PHE A 13 2.93 12.14 9.56
C PHE A 13 4.24 12.79 9.10
N THR A 14 4.71 12.42 7.90
CA THR A 14 5.95 12.91 7.30
C THR A 14 5.79 13.07 5.80
N ASN A 15 6.58 13.95 5.20
CA ASN A 15 6.63 14.11 3.75
C ASN A 15 7.05 12.82 3.04
N ASN A 16 7.85 11.97 3.69
CA ASN A 16 8.32 10.71 3.10
C ASN A 16 7.17 9.77 2.73
N VAL A 17 6.11 9.69 3.53
CA VAL A 17 4.94 8.86 3.21
C VAL A 17 4.20 9.43 2.01
N TYR A 18 4.03 10.74 1.96
CA TYR A 18 3.44 11.44 0.82
C TYR A 18 4.25 11.23 -0.45
N ASP A 19 5.56 11.46 -0.39
CA ASP A 19 6.46 11.31 -1.54
C ASP A 19 6.48 9.87 -2.04
N PHE A 20 6.50 8.89 -1.12
CA PHE A 20 6.45 7.48 -1.48
C PHE A 20 5.14 7.13 -2.20
N ASP A 21 3.99 7.51 -1.66
CA ASP A 21 2.69 7.25 -2.28
C ASP A 21 2.58 7.88 -3.68
N HIS A 22 3.15 9.09 -3.87
CA HIS A 22 3.09 9.80 -5.15
C HIS A 22 4.15 9.33 -6.17
N SER A 23 5.21 8.66 -5.73
CA SER A 23 6.23 8.13 -6.63
C SER A 23 5.67 7.12 -7.63
N PHE A 24 4.63 6.38 -7.24
CA PHE A 24 3.99 5.42 -8.12
C PHE A 24 3.41 6.07 -9.38
N SER A 25 2.84 7.28 -9.30
CA SER A 25 2.34 7.99 -10.48
C SER A 25 3.45 8.47 -11.40
N GLN A 26 4.61 8.80 -10.85
CA GLN A 26 5.73 9.33 -11.61
C GLN A 26 6.46 8.24 -12.41
N TYR A 27 6.57 7.03 -11.86
CA TYR A 27 7.38 5.96 -12.43
C TYR A 27 6.59 4.77 -12.97
N SER A 28 5.28 4.71 -12.71
CA SER A 28 4.45 3.62 -13.21
C SER A 28 4.16 3.77 -14.70
N LYS A 29 4.18 2.65 -15.42
CA LYS A 29 3.66 2.52 -16.79
C LYS A 29 2.15 2.28 -16.84
N HIS A 30 1.49 2.29 -15.68
CA HIS A 30 0.08 2.00 -15.53
C HIS A 30 -0.71 3.26 -15.18
N ASP A 31 -2.01 3.26 -15.47
CA ASP A 31 -2.91 4.35 -15.13
C ASP A 31 -3.27 4.26 -13.65
N LEU A 32 -2.75 5.16 -12.82
CA LEU A 32 -3.04 5.21 -11.39
C LEU A 32 -4.13 6.23 -11.09
N PHE A 33 -5.11 5.78 -10.30
CA PHE A 33 -6.22 6.58 -9.81
C PHE A 33 -6.15 6.64 -8.28
N TYR A 34 -5.80 7.79 -7.75
CA TYR A 34 -5.68 7.99 -6.30
C TYR A 34 -7.03 8.21 -5.66
N PHE A 35 -7.27 7.51 -4.57
CA PHE A 35 -8.45 7.68 -3.73
C PHE A 35 -8.06 7.84 -2.27
N ASP A 36 -8.38 8.99 -1.70
CA ASP A 36 -8.13 9.29 -0.29
C ASP A 36 -9.39 8.99 0.54
N ILE A 37 -9.34 7.88 1.30
CA ILE A 37 -10.43 7.44 2.17
C ILE A 37 -10.67 8.38 3.36
N SER A 38 -9.68 9.20 3.72
CA SER A 38 -9.85 10.15 4.82
C SER A 38 -10.74 11.33 4.45
N LYS A 39 -10.89 11.59 3.16
CA LYS A 39 -11.69 12.72 2.62
C LYS A 39 -13.01 12.30 2.01
N ASN A 40 -13.13 11.05 1.58
CA ASN A 40 -14.25 10.60 0.76
C ASN A 40 -14.81 9.27 1.27
N ALA A 41 -16.13 9.10 1.18
CA ALA A 41 -16.73 7.78 1.34
C ALA A 41 -16.27 6.85 0.21
N PHE A 42 -16.01 5.58 0.53
CA PHE A 42 -15.54 4.60 -0.45
C PHE A 42 -16.70 4.12 -1.34
N ASP A 43 -17.22 5.05 -2.15
CA ASP A 43 -18.26 4.77 -3.14
C ASP A 43 -17.70 4.81 -4.57
N ILE A 44 -16.89 3.79 -4.89
CA ILE A 44 -16.21 3.65 -6.17
C ILE A 44 -16.71 2.38 -6.85
N ASP A 45 -16.96 2.45 -8.16
CA ASP A 45 -17.16 1.26 -8.97
C ASP A 45 -15.83 0.55 -9.21
N LEU A 46 -15.60 -0.53 -8.48
CA LEU A 46 -14.37 -1.31 -8.58
C LEU A 46 -14.24 -2.08 -9.91
N HIS A 47 -15.32 -2.31 -10.65
CA HIS A 47 -15.25 -2.97 -11.96
C HIS A 47 -14.47 -2.17 -13.01
N ALA A 48 -14.26 -0.88 -12.75
CA ALA A 48 -13.45 -0.02 -13.62
C ALA A 48 -11.93 -0.26 -13.51
N PHE A 49 -11.48 -1.11 -12.57
CA PHE A 49 -10.07 -1.31 -12.24
C PHE A 49 -9.63 -2.77 -12.41
N ASP A 50 -8.34 -2.96 -12.72
CA ASP A 50 -7.69 -4.25 -12.80
C ASP A 50 -7.04 -4.64 -11.47
N ALA A 51 -6.65 -3.64 -10.68
CA ALA A 51 -5.97 -3.84 -9.39
C ALA A 51 -6.32 -2.74 -8.38
N ILE A 52 -6.20 -3.09 -7.09
CA ILE A 52 -6.20 -2.16 -5.97
C ILE A 52 -4.85 -2.26 -5.26
N LEU A 53 -4.16 -1.14 -5.12
CA LEU A 53 -3.02 -0.98 -4.24
C LEU A 53 -3.49 -0.30 -2.95
N PHE A 54 -3.21 -0.91 -1.82
CA PHE A 54 -3.48 -0.33 -0.50
C PHE A 54 -2.20 0.28 0.03
N SER A 55 -2.13 1.61 0.14
CA SER A 55 -0.96 2.26 0.70
C SER A 55 -0.80 1.94 2.18
N TYR A 56 0.42 2.12 2.68
CA TYR A 56 0.69 2.06 4.11
C TYR A 56 -0.19 3.03 4.92
N SER A 57 -0.41 4.24 4.41
CA SER A 57 -1.27 5.24 5.05
C SER A 57 -2.71 4.75 5.22
N PHE A 58 -3.26 4.05 4.22
CA PHE A 58 -4.57 3.42 4.32
C PHE A 58 -4.60 2.35 5.41
N LEU A 59 -3.59 1.49 5.44
CA LEU A 59 -3.51 0.38 6.40
C LEU A 59 -3.34 0.85 7.85
N ALA A 60 -2.76 2.03 8.08
CA ALA A 60 -2.66 2.61 9.42
C ALA A 60 -4.03 2.97 10.03
N HIS A 61 -5.09 3.08 9.21
CA HIS A 61 -6.46 3.42 9.63
C HIS A 61 -7.41 2.21 9.69
N THR A 62 -6.93 1.05 10.10
CA THR A 62 -7.72 -0.19 10.18
C THR A 62 -8.97 -0.10 11.04
N ASP A 63 -9.00 0.78 12.02
CA ASP A 63 -10.14 1.08 12.88
C ASP A 63 -11.34 1.70 12.15
N LYS A 64 -11.09 2.26 10.97
CA LYS A 64 -12.14 2.86 10.10
C LYS A 64 -12.72 1.89 9.06
N PHE A 65 -12.26 0.65 9.01
CA PHE A 65 -12.76 -0.32 8.04
C PHE A 65 -14.14 -0.82 8.41
N SER A 66 -15.15 -0.28 7.75
CA SER A 66 -16.51 -0.78 7.91
C SER A 66 -16.66 -2.17 7.29
N HIS A 67 -17.63 -2.93 7.80
CA HIS A 67 -17.98 -4.24 7.22
C HIS A 67 -18.38 -4.12 5.73
N SER A 68 -19.05 -3.04 5.34
CA SER A 68 -19.43 -2.79 3.96
C SER A 68 -18.22 -2.56 3.05
N LEU A 69 -17.22 -1.80 3.50
CA LEU A 69 -15.96 -1.59 2.79
C LEU A 69 -15.21 -2.92 2.60
N THR A 70 -15.03 -3.67 3.68
CA THR A 70 -14.38 -4.98 3.64
C THR A 70 -15.06 -5.93 2.66
N LYS A 71 -16.38 -6.01 2.68
CA LYS A 71 -17.17 -6.85 1.77
C LYS A 71 -17.03 -6.40 0.32
N LYS A 72 -17.01 -5.08 0.06
CA LYS A 72 -16.84 -4.51 -1.28
C LYS A 72 -15.46 -4.88 -1.85
N ILE A 73 -14.39 -4.68 -1.06
CA ILE A 73 -13.02 -5.05 -1.44
C ILE A 73 -12.89 -6.57 -1.65
N ASN A 74 -13.44 -7.38 -0.75
CA ASN A 74 -13.38 -8.83 -0.86
C ASN A 74 -14.00 -9.36 -2.16
N LYS A 75 -15.13 -8.78 -2.57
CA LYS A 75 -15.84 -9.13 -3.81
C LYS A 75 -15.11 -8.71 -5.08
N PHE A 76 -14.17 -7.80 -5.00
CA PHE A 76 -13.38 -7.39 -6.15
C PHE A 76 -12.50 -8.55 -6.63
N THR A 77 -12.57 -8.87 -7.91
CA THR A 77 -11.90 -10.03 -8.52
C THR A 77 -10.51 -9.71 -9.08
N GLY A 78 -10.15 -8.44 -9.20
CA GLY A 78 -8.82 -8.01 -9.62
C GLY A 78 -7.75 -8.20 -8.54
N LEU A 79 -6.53 -7.75 -8.83
CA LEU A 79 -5.41 -7.84 -7.90
C LEU A 79 -5.61 -6.92 -6.70
N LYS A 80 -5.31 -7.40 -5.51
CA LYS A 80 -5.40 -6.70 -4.23
C LYS A 80 -4.04 -6.78 -3.53
N ILE A 81 -3.31 -5.67 -3.52
CA ILE A 81 -1.91 -5.65 -3.14
C ILE A 81 -1.68 -4.59 -2.05
N PRO A 82 -1.42 -4.97 -0.80
CA PRO A 82 -0.97 -4.04 0.23
C PRO A 82 0.49 -3.68 0.01
N VAL A 83 0.80 -2.40 0.23
CA VAL A 83 2.16 -1.86 0.33
C VAL A 83 2.44 -1.63 1.80
N LEU A 84 3.26 -2.49 2.39
CA LEU A 84 3.52 -2.52 3.83
C LEU A 84 4.81 -1.78 4.17
N GLN A 85 4.79 -1.07 5.31
CA GLN A 85 5.98 -0.55 5.98
C GLN A 85 5.92 -0.99 7.44
N ASP A 86 7.07 -1.17 8.07
CA ASP A 86 7.19 -1.63 9.45
C ASP A 86 6.42 -2.92 9.76
N ASP A 87 6.31 -3.78 8.75
CA ASP A 87 5.54 -5.03 8.78
C ASP A 87 5.99 -5.96 9.92
N TYR A 88 7.27 -5.94 10.27
CA TYR A 88 7.81 -6.69 11.40
C TYR A 88 7.24 -6.26 12.76
N LEU A 89 6.69 -5.03 12.85
CA LEU A 89 6.03 -4.50 14.05
C LEU A 89 4.51 -4.62 14.00
N TYR A 90 3.92 -4.34 12.85
CA TYR A 90 2.48 -4.11 12.75
C TYR A 90 1.71 -5.15 11.94
N PHE A 91 2.37 -6.14 11.34
CA PHE A 91 1.69 -7.15 10.52
C PHE A 91 0.56 -7.86 11.27
N LEU A 92 0.77 -8.25 12.53
CA LEU A 92 -0.26 -8.90 13.33
C LEU A 92 -1.51 -8.04 13.52
N LYS A 93 -1.33 -6.72 13.64
CA LYS A 93 -2.45 -5.76 13.74
C LYS A 93 -3.28 -5.70 12.45
N HIS A 94 -2.64 -5.84 11.29
CA HIS A 94 -3.29 -5.73 9.99
C HIS A 94 -3.76 -7.06 9.43
N ARG A 95 -3.25 -8.17 9.94
CA ARG A 95 -3.43 -9.52 9.42
C ARG A 95 -4.88 -9.89 9.14
N ASP A 96 -5.76 -9.67 10.10
CA ASP A 96 -7.15 -10.10 10.00
C ASP A 96 -7.92 -9.28 8.94
N ASN A 97 -7.60 -8.00 8.81
CA ASN A 97 -8.16 -7.14 7.76
C ASN A 97 -7.64 -7.53 6.36
N LEU A 98 -6.34 -7.81 6.22
CA LEU A 98 -5.74 -8.25 4.97
C LEU A 98 -6.32 -9.60 4.52
N ALA A 99 -6.53 -10.52 5.46
CA ALA A 99 -7.22 -11.79 5.20
C ALA A 99 -8.66 -11.57 4.75
N ALA A 100 -9.39 -10.69 5.43
CA ALA A 100 -10.77 -10.36 5.08
C ALA A 100 -10.90 -9.67 3.71
N PHE A 101 -9.90 -8.90 3.28
CA PHE A 101 -9.83 -8.32 1.93
C PHE A 101 -9.56 -9.38 0.85
N GLY A 102 -8.94 -10.50 1.21
CA GLY A 102 -8.54 -11.54 0.26
C GLY A 102 -7.43 -11.06 -0.68
N ILE A 103 -6.32 -10.55 -0.12
CA ILE A 103 -5.18 -10.05 -0.89
C ILE A 103 -4.51 -11.14 -1.72
N ASN A 104 -3.87 -10.78 -2.82
CA ASN A 104 -3.27 -11.70 -3.78
C ASN A 104 -1.73 -11.65 -3.82
N ALA A 105 -1.13 -10.53 -3.40
CA ALA A 105 0.32 -10.36 -3.32
C ALA A 105 0.64 -9.34 -2.24
N ILE A 106 1.90 -9.22 -1.86
CA ILE A 106 2.37 -8.30 -0.81
C ILE A 106 3.60 -7.55 -1.32
N VAL A 107 3.59 -6.22 -1.18
CA VAL A 107 4.78 -5.39 -1.29
C VAL A 107 5.26 -5.08 0.12
N THR A 108 6.52 -5.38 0.42
CA THR A 108 7.06 -5.38 1.79
C THR A 108 8.50 -4.87 1.82
N ILE A 109 8.92 -4.33 2.95
CA ILE A 109 10.32 -3.99 3.23
C ILE A 109 11.10 -5.14 3.86
N VAL A 110 10.41 -6.19 4.30
CA VAL A 110 11.04 -7.35 4.96
C VAL A 110 11.90 -8.11 3.95
N PRO A 111 13.18 -8.37 4.27
CA PRO A 111 14.04 -9.17 3.41
C PRO A 111 13.53 -10.61 3.25
N PRO A 112 13.75 -11.25 2.07
CA PRO A 112 13.20 -12.57 1.75
C PRO A 112 13.49 -13.66 2.77
N GLN A 113 14.67 -13.65 3.41
CA GLN A 113 15.07 -14.63 4.42
C GLN A 113 14.21 -14.60 5.69
N TYR A 114 13.39 -13.57 5.86
CA TYR A 114 12.50 -13.44 7.03
C TYR A 114 11.01 -13.58 6.68
N TRP A 115 10.64 -13.80 5.43
CA TRP A 115 9.24 -13.86 5.02
C TRP A 115 8.45 -14.93 5.77
N ASP A 116 9.03 -16.13 5.96
CA ASP A 116 8.38 -17.22 6.68
C ASP A 116 8.12 -16.91 8.15
N LYS A 117 8.91 -16.00 8.72
CA LYS A 117 8.75 -15.56 10.12
C LYS A 117 7.68 -14.49 10.28
N VAL A 118 7.50 -13.64 9.25
CA VAL A 118 6.57 -12.51 9.29
C VAL A 118 5.24 -12.88 8.66
N PHE A 119 5.26 -13.48 7.47
CA PHE A 119 4.08 -13.79 6.67
C PHE A 119 3.73 -15.28 6.76
N PHE A 120 2.96 -15.64 7.76
CA PHE A 120 2.53 -17.02 8.00
C PHE A 120 1.03 -17.22 7.76
N GLY A 121 0.55 -18.47 7.87
CA GLY A 121 -0.85 -18.82 7.63
C GLY A 121 -1.26 -18.54 6.17
N PRO A 122 -2.37 -17.82 5.93
CA PRO A 122 -2.88 -17.59 4.57
C PRO A 122 -1.95 -16.74 3.69
N PHE A 123 -0.93 -16.10 4.28
CA PHE A 123 -0.01 -15.21 3.56
C PHE A 123 1.31 -15.89 3.15
N ALA A 124 1.60 -17.07 3.68
CA ALA A 124 2.86 -17.76 3.46
C ALA A 124 3.15 -17.98 1.97
N HIS A 125 2.13 -18.42 1.21
CA HIS A 125 2.23 -18.77 -0.21
C HIS A 125 2.02 -17.59 -1.17
N LEU A 126 1.60 -16.42 -0.69
CA LEU A 126 1.37 -15.28 -1.57
C LEU A 126 2.68 -14.77 -2.18
N PRO A 127 2.66 -14.35 -3.45
CA PRO A 127 3.79 -13.62 -4.05
C PRO A 127 4.15 -12.39 -3.21
N LYS A 128 5.46 -12.18 -3.03
CA LYS A 128 6.00 -11.04 -2.29
C LYS A 128 7.04 -10.31 -3.12
N LEU A 129 6.99 -8.97 -3.06
CA LEU A 129 7.98 -8.11 -3.67
C LEU A 129 8.64 -7.29 -2.57
N GLN A 130 9.96 -7.47 -2.41
CA GLN A 130 10.73 -6.61 -1.54
C GLN A 130 10.98 -5.26 -2.20
N VAL A 131 10.74 -4.19 -1.46
CA VAL A 131 11.06 -2.81 -1.83
C VAL A 131 11.88 -2.15 -0.72
N LEU A 132 12.55 -1.06 -1.05
CA LEU A 132 13.22 -0.24 -0.04
C LEU A 132 12.21 0.71 0.62
N THR A 133 12.44 1.01 1.90
CA THR A 133 11.74 2.10 2.58
C THR A 133 12.31 3.43 2.10
N GLY A 134 11.41 4.27 1.64
CA GLY A 134 11.75 5.62 1.25
C GLY A 134 11.93 5.79 -0.25
N TYR A 135 11.70 6.99 -0.65
CA TYR A 135 11.86 7.49 -1.99
C TYR A 135 12.73 8.74 -1.92
N VAL A 136 13.78 8.77 -2.72
CA VAL A 136 14.61 9.95 -2.85
C VAL A 136 13.99 10.83 -3.92
N THR A 137 13.42 11.97 -3.51
CA THR A 137 12.86 12.93 -4.46
C THR A 137 13.98 13.62 -5.25
N GLU A 138 13.67 14.06 -6.48
CA GLU A 138 14.63 14.85 -7.29
C GLU A 138 15.11 16.10 -6.54
N ASN A 139 14.27 16.67 -5.68
CA ASN A 139 14.65 17.80 -4.84
C ASN A 139 15.68 17.41 -3.78
N MET A 140 15.54 16.25 -3.15
CA MET A 140 16.55 15.73 -2.21
C MET A 140 17.86 15.43 -2.93
N GLU A 141 17.80 14.78 -4.09
CA GLU A 141 18.98 14.47 -4.90
C GLU A 141 19.73 15.74 -5.28
N ARG A 142 19.02 16.77 -5.73
CA ARG A 142 19.60 18.09 -6.07
C ARG A 142 20.27 18.73 -4.84
N GLN A 143 19.59 18.75 -3.69
CA GLN A 143 20.16 19.30 -2.45
C GLN A 143 21.41 18.56 -1.98
N PHE A 144 21.49 17.25 -2.19
CA PHE A 144 22.66 16.47 -1.88
C PHE A 144 23.82 16.76 -2.85
N SER A 145 23.51 16.84 -4.16
CA SER A 145 24.51 17.14 -5.19
C SER A 145 25.16 18.53 -5.02
N GLU A 146 24.40 19.51 -4.52
CA GLU A 146 24.89 20.86 -4.23
C GLU A 146 25.76 20.93 -2.95
N ARG A 147 25.72 19.91 -2.08
CA ARG A 147 26.44 19.87 -0.79
C ARG A 147 27.72 19.00 -0.82
N LEU A 148 27.92 18.24 -1.88
CA LEU A 148 29.15 17.49 -2.05
C LEU A 148 30.23 18.40 -2.65
N PRO A 149 31.42 18.52 -2.00
CA PRO A 149 32.52 19.35 -2.50
C PRO A 149 33.13 18.81 -3.78
#